data_63fd6839d21ec484e83d5e55393752b3
#
_entry.id   63fd6839d21ec484e83d5e55393752b3
#
_cell.length_a   1.000
_cell.length_b   1.000
_cell.length_c   1.000
_cell.angle_alpha   90.00
_cell.angle_beta   90.00
_cell.angle_gamma   90.00
#
_symmetry.space_group_name_H-M   'P 1'
#
loop_
_entity.id
_entity.type
_entity.pdbx_description
1 polymer ?
#
loop_
_entity_poly.entity_id
_entity_poly.type
_entity_poly.pdbx_seq_one_letter_code
_entity_poly.pdbx_strand_id
1 'polypeptide(L)'
;DTIITSNAGQFLSLNNINSKNSIELIESIKKVFNSYGNPTDNDQILVQESLNNIISCGVFFTFDCLTNSYYYTLTYDETGSSDSVTAGTDNSNQKCIYRVKNSNNNVKNKYLNELIKLSNELEYLYDNDKLDIEFAFVKNDDNLQLYLLQVRPLVVTNKSNILESNLLQIYHD
;
A
#
# COMPACT_ATOMS: atom_id res chain seq x y z
N ASP A 1 -2.76 11.27 6.50
CA ASP A 1 -3.94 11.09 5.66
C ASP A 1 -5.19 10.94 6.51
N THR A 2 -6.30 11.42 6.02
CA THR A 2 -7.62 11.24 6.63
C THR A 2 -8.55 10.56 5.63
N ILE A 3 -9.73 10.11 6.08
CA ILE A 3 -10.76 9.52 5.20
C ILE A 3 -11.22 10.51 4.10
N ILE A 4 -10.98 11.80 4.31
CA ILE A 4 -11.46 12.88 3.41
C ILE A 4 -10.33 13.46 2.56
N THR A 5 -9.07 13.39 3.01
CA THR A 5 -7.92 14.01 2.35
C THR A 5 -6.75 13.04 2.25
N SER A 6 -6.17 12.96 1.05
CA SER A 6 -4.92 12.24 0.80
C SER A 6 -3.76 13.22 0.71
N ASN A 7 -2.71 12.95 1.46
CA ASN A 7 -1.44 13.70 1.42
C ASN A 7 -0.37 12.94 0.60
N ALA A 8 -0.79 12.05 -0.29
CA ALA A 8 0.11 11.27 -1.13
C ALA A 8 1.07 12.17 -1.92
N GLY A 9 2.36 11.90 -1.81
CA GLY A 9 3.40 12.69 -2.50
C GLY A 9 3.63 14.10 -1.97
N GLN A 10 2.96 14.50 -0.89
CA GLN A 10 3.08 15.85 -0.33
C GLN A 10 4.37 16.04 0.47
N PHE A 11 4.89 14.99 1.07
CA PHE A 11 6.08 15.02 1.92
C PHE A 11 7.25 14.30 1.27
N LEU A 12 8.46 14.77 1.58
CA LEU A 12 9.69 14.19 1.09
C LEU A 12 9.94 12.81 1.70
N SER A 13 10.29 11.84 0.85
CA SER A 13 10.83 10.55 1.26
C SER A 13 12.27 10.43 0.74
N LEU A 14 13.16 9.91 1.57
CA LEU A 14 14.56 9.69 1.21
C LEU A 14 14.90 8.21 1.37
N ASN A 15 15.49 7.63 0.34
CA ASN A 15 15.89 6.23 0.30
C ASN A 15 17.42 6.10 0.34
N ASN A 16 17.91 4.90 0.70
CA ASN A 16 19.33 4.54 0.67
C ASN A 16 20.24 5.42 1.55
N ILE A 17 19.74 5.87 2.70
CA ILE A 17 20.51 6.62 3.68
C ILE A 17 21.42 5.67 4.47
N ASN A 18 22.71 5.99 4.54
CA ASN A 18 23.64 5.21 5.34
C ASN A 18 23.45 5.43 6.84
N SER A 19 22.72 4.51 7.49
CA SER A 19 22.42 4.58 8.92
C SER A 19 23.65 4.53 9.83
N LYS A 20 24.81 4.07 9.34
CA LYS A 20 26.10 4.07 10.08
C LYS A 20 26.78 5.43 10.05
N ASN A 21 26.38 6.32 9.14
CA ASN A 21 26.84 7.70 9.09
C ASN A 21 25.84 8.60 9.82
N SER A 22 26.12 8.88 11.08
CA SER A 22 25.23 9.68 11.94
C SER A 22 24.99 11.11 11.42
N ILE A 23 25.95 11.72 10.73
CA ILE A 23 25.81 13.05 10.15
C ILE A 23 24.80 13.01 9.00
N GLU A 24 24.97 12.09 8.06
CA GLU A 24 24.07 11.89 6.93
C GLU A 24 22.64 11.57 7.38
N LEU A 25 22.50 10.68 8.40
CA LEU A 25 21.20 10.34 8.96
C LEU A 25 20.49 11.55 9.55
N ILE A 26 21.19 12.35 10.38
CA ILE A 26 20.62 13.55 11.00
C ILE A 26 20.23 14.59 9.95
N GLU A 27 21.08 14.82 8.94
CA GLU A 27 20.76 15.74 7.84
C GLU A 27 19.55 15.28 7.04
N SER A 28 19.44 13.98 6.78
CA SER A 28 18.30 13.38 6.07
C SER A 28 16.99 13.54 6.85
N ILE A 29 17.02 13.28 8.16
CA ILE A 29 15.86 13.50 9.05
C ILE A 29 15.44 14.98 9.01
N LYS A 30 16.40 15.91 9.11
CA LYS A 30 16.11 17.36 9.04
C LYS A 30 15.51 17.76 7.71
N LYS A 31 15.99 17.20 6.58
CA LYS A 31 15.43 17.47 5.24
C LYS A 31 13.98 17.02 5.15
N VAL A 32 13.66 15.82 5.61
CA VAL A 32 12.28 15.31 5.62
C VAL A 32 11.40 16.19 6.50
N PHE A 33 11.84 16.51 7.70
CA PHE A 33 11.08 17.35 8.63
C PHE A 33 10.80 18.76 8.07
N ASN A 34 11.80 19.36 7.42
CA ASN A 34 11.65 20.67 6.78
C ASN A 34 10.66 20.63 5.59
N SER A 35 10.43 19.48 4.99
CA SER A 35 9.47 19.34 3.90
C SER A 35 8.01 19.46 4.36
N TYR A 36 7.74 19.39 5.65
CA TYR A 36 6.40 19.57 6.22
C TYR A 36 5.91 21.02 6.19
N GLY A 37 6.80 21.96 5.88
CA GLY A 37 6.50 23.39 5.80
C GLY A 37 6.45 24.02 7.19
N ASN A 38 5.35 23.81 7.93
CA ASN A 38 5.17 24.28 9.30
C ASN A 38 4.94 23.10 10.26
N PRO A 39 5.98 22.33 10.60
CA PRO A 39 5.83 21.16 11.45
C PRO A 39 5.41 21.57 12.88
N THR A 40 4.58 20.73 13.48
CA THR A 40 4.12 20.86 14.87
C THR A 40 4.80 19.81 15.75
N ASP A 41 4.67 19.94 17.08
CA ASP A 41 5.21 18.96 18.03
C ASP A 41 4.59 17.56 17.92
N ASN A 42 3.46 17.42 17.21
CA ASN A 42 2.79 16.14 16.99
C ASN A 42 3.20 15.45 15.68
N ASP A 43 3.95 16.14 14.82
CA ASP A 43 4.39 15.56 13.56
C ASP A 43 5.52 14.56 13.78
N GLN A 44 5.47 13.45 13.05
CA GLN A 44 6.39 12.35 13.20
C GLN A 44 7.04 11.98 11.86
N ILE A 45 8.25 11.45 11.94
CA ILE A 45 8.97 10.89 10.81
C ILE A 45 9.10 9.38 11.01
N LEU A 46 8.72 8.61 10.00
CA LEU A 46 9.00 7.18 9.97
C LEU A 46 10.42 6.94 9.43
N VAL A 47 11.25 6.26 10.21
CA VAL A 47 12.55 5.76 9.79
C VAL A 47 12.50 4.25 9.83
N GLN A 48 12.75 3.61 8.69
CA GLN A 48 12.70 2.14 8.59
C GLN A 48 13.91 1.60 7.84
N GLU A 49 14.23 0.34 8.08
CA GLU A 49 15.31 -0.35 7.38
C GLU A 49 14.95 -0.53 5.90
N SER A 50 15.94 -0.32 5.02
CA SER A 50 15.78 -0.63 3.59
C SER A 50 15.76 -2.14 3.38
N LEU A 51 14.76 -2.62 2.68
CA LEU A 51 14.63 -4.04 2.37
C LEU A 51 15.60 -4.44 1.27
N ASN A 52 16.22 -5.60 1.43
CA ASN A 52 17.07 -6.25 0.44
C ASN A 52 16.35 -7.50 -0.11
N ASN A 53 16.79 -7.98 -1.29
CA ASN A 53 16.23 -9.18 -1.92
C ASN A 53 14.71 -9.13 -2.14
N ILE A 54 14.19 -7.95 -2.47
CA ILE A 54 12.80 -7.80 -2.86
C ILE A 54 12.57 -8.58 -4.16
N ILE A 55 11.58 -9.46 -4.17
CA ILE A 55 11.20 -10.25 -5.35
C ILE A 55 9.86 -9.83 -5.94
N SER A 56 9.07 -9.07 -5.17
CA SER A 56 7.84 -8.46 -5.64
C SER A 56 7.48 -7.32 -4.72
N CYS A 57 6.99 -6.23 -5.27
CA CYS A 57 6.44 -5.11 -4.51
C CYS A 57 5.28 -4.48 -5.27
N GLY A 58 4.48 -3.70 -4.58
CA GLY A 58 3.33 -3.09 -5.23
C GLY A 58 2.36 -2.44 -4.28
N VAL A 59 1.15 -2.24 -4.81
CA VAL A 59 0.01 -1.68 -4.09
C VAL A 59 -1.16 -2.64 -4.09
N PHE A 60 -1.86 -2.69 -2.98
CA PHE A 60 -3.03 -3.51 -2.77
C PHE A 60 -4.16 -2.67 -2.20
N PHE A 61 -5.23 -2.50 -2.99
CA PHE A 61 -6.43 -1.81 -2.56
C PHE A 61 -7.47 -2.80 -2.09
N THR A 62 -8.12 -2.53 -0.96
CA THR A 62 -9.20 -3.35 -0.44
C THR A 62 -10.57 -2.92 -0.95
N PHE A 63 -10.61 -1.86 -1.74
CA PHE A 63 -11.79 -1.33 -2.41
C PHE A 63 -11.39 -0.67 -3.73
N ASP A 64 -12.16 -0.88 -4.78
CA ASP A 64 -11.91 -0.24 -6.08
C ASP A 64 -12.63 1.12 -6.17
N CYS A 65 -11.86 2.19 -6.05
CA CYS A 65 -12.37 3.55 -6.13
C CYS A 65 -12.86 3.94 -7.54
N LEU A 66 -12.38 3.29 -8.59
CA LEU A 66 -12.77 3.60 -9.96
C LEU A 66 -14.19 3.13 -10.27
N THR A 67 -14.51 1.92 -9.85
CA THR A 67 -15.84 1.33 -10.04
C THR A 67 -16.74 1.50 -8.83
N ASN A 68 -16.19 2.02 -7.72
CA ASN A 68 -16.85 2.14 -6.42
C ASN A 68 -17.43 0.80 -5.94
N SER A 69 -16.62 -0.25 -6.01
CA SER A 69 -17.03 -1.63 -5.79
C SER A 69 -16.11 -2.38 -4.84
N TYR A 70 -16.65 -3.42 -4.21
CA TYR A 70 -15.92 -4.28 -3.28
C TYR A 70 -15.02 -5.29 -3.99
N TYR A 71 -13.98 -4.77 -4.64
CA TYR A 71 -12.92 -5.55 -5.23
C TYR A 71 -11.61 -5.34 -4.50
N TYR A 72 -10.86 -6.42 -4.31
CA TYR A 72 -9.43 -6.35 -4.11
C TYR A 72 -8.75 -6.05 -5.45
N THR A 73 -7.90 -5.03 -5.46
CA THR A 73 -7.08 -4.68 -6.63
C THR A 73 -5.61 -4.80 -6.23
N LEU A 74 -4.90 -5.73 -6.84
CA LEU A 74 -3.48 -5.95 -6.64
C LEU A 74 -2.72 -5.52 -7.88
N THR A 75 -1.87 -4.50 -7.76
CA THR A 75 -0.90 -4.11 -8.80
C THR A 75 0.50 -4.34 -8.25
N TYR A 76 1.31 -5.13 -8.96
CA TYR A 76 2.63 -5.52 -8.47
C TYR A 76 3.63 -5.74 -9.61
N ASP A 77 4.89 -5.66 -9.26
CA ASP A 77 6.04 -5.91 -10.11
C ASP A 77 6.89 -7.04 -9.50
N GLU A 78 7.49 -7.88 -10.34
CA GLU A 78 8.38 -8.98 -9.92
C GLU A 78 9.85 -8.72 -10.32
N THR A 79 10.21 -7.48 -10.70
CA THR A 79 11.60 -7.14 -11.05
C THR A 79 12.48 -6.85 -9.84
N GLY A 80 11.89 -6.71 -8.66
CA GLY A 80 12.59 -6.39 -7.42
C GLY A 80 12.94 -4.90 -7.24
N SER A 81 12.44 -4.04 -8.12
CA SER A 81 12.60 -2.58 -7.99
C SER A 81 11.48 -2.01 -7.13
N SER A 82 11.80 -1.51 -5.94
CA SER A 82 10.83 -0.91 -5.03
C SER A 82 10.12 0.33 -5.60
N ASP A 83 10.74 1.00 -6.55
CA ASP A 83 10.27 2.28 -7.08
C ASP A 83 9.38 2.12 -8.33
N SER A 84 9.33 0.93 -8.93
CA SER A 84 8.66 0.72 -10.23
C SER A 84 7.14 0.90 -10.16
N VAL A 85 6.51 0.56 -9.05
CA VAL A 85 5.05 0.64 -8.90
C VAL A 85 4.61 1.97 -8.31
N THR A 86 5.35 2.48 -7.33
CA THR A 86 4.99 3.72 -6.61
C THR A 86 5.38 4.99 -7.37
N ALA A 87 6.47 4.96 -8.18
CA ALA A 87 6.90 6.09 -8.97
C ALA A 87 6.19 6.22 -10.34
N GLY A 88 5.45 5.21 -10.78
CA GLY A 88 4.69 5.24 -12.03
C GLY A 88 5.53 5.37 -13.32
N THR A 89 6.83 5.07 -13.26
CA THR A 89 7.80 5.40 -14.30
C THR A 89 7.94 4.37 -15.42
N ASP A 90 7.57 3.11 -15.19
CA ASP A 90 7.57 2.06 -16.23
C ASP A 90 6.51 1.00 -15.94
N ASN A 91 5.47 0.95 -16.75
CA ASN A 91 4.35 0.02 -16.58
C ASN A 91 4.55 -1.31 -17.32
N SER A 92 5.67 -1.53 -18.00
CA SER A 92 5.86 -2.68 -18.89
C SER A 92 5.85 -4.04 -18.18
N ASN A 93 6.24 -4.07 -16.89
CA ASN A 93 6.35 -5.29 -16.08
C ASN A 93 5.27 -5.41 -14.99
N GLN A 94 4.37 -4.45 -14.90
CA GLN A 94 3.32 -4.46 -13.88
C GLN A 94 2.25 -5.50 -14.21
N LYS A 95 1.87 -6.26 -13.19
CA LYS A 95 0.75 -7.20 -13.23
C LYS A 95 -0.38 -6.66 -12.38
N CYS A 96 -1.60 -6.79 -12.88
CA CYS A 96 -2.80 -6.35 -12.16
C CYS A 96 -3.77 -7.53 -12.01
N ILE A 97 -4.29 -7.69 -10.79
CA ILE A 97 -5.29 -8.72 -10.45
C ILE A 97 -6.47 -8.03 -9.78
N TYR A 98 -7.67 -8.34 -10.27
CA TYR A 98 -8.93 -7.95 -9.64
C TYR A 98 -9.61 -9.18 -9.06
N ARG A 99 -10.12 -9.07 -7.84
CA ARG A 99 -10.87 -10.12 -7.18
C ARG A 99 -12.02 -9.55 -6.38
N VAL A 100 -13.22 -10.13 -6.55
CA VAL A 100 -14.37 -9.80 -5.70
C VAL A 100 -14.03 -10.08 -4.24
N LYS A 101 -14.26 -9.09 -3.37
CA LYS A 101 -14.07 -9.24 -1.92
C LYS A 101 -15.06 -10.28 -1.41
N ASN A 102 -14.60 -11.13 -0.48
CA ASN A 102 -15.39 -12.25 0.07
C ASN A 102 -15.76 -13.37 -0.92
N SER A 103 -15.16 -13.41 -2.11
CA SER A 103 -15.35 -14.52 -3.05
C SER A 103 -14.73 -15.81 -2.51
N ASN A 104 -15.47 -16.92 -2.58
CA ASN A 104 -14.98 -18.26 -2.22
C ASN A 104 -14.05 -18.88 -3.27
N ASN A 105 -13.85 -18.23 -4.41
CA ASN A 105 -12.98 -18.72 -5.47
C ASN A 105 -11.52 -18.72 -5.04
N ASN A 106 -10.88 -19.87 -5.05
CA ASN A 106 -9.45 -20.01 -4.79
C ASN A 106 -8.64 -19.39 -5.92
N VAL A 107 -8.04 -18.24 -5.70
CA VAL A 107 -7.09 -17.64 -6.64
C VAL A 107 -5.71 -18.27 -6.40
N LYS A 108 -5.15 -18.89 -7.44
CA LYS A 108 -3.82 -19.51 -7.40
C LYS A 108 -2.71 -18.45 -7.48
N ASN A 109 -2.81 -17.40 -6.67
CA ASN A 109 -1.76 -16.40 -6.57
C ASN A 109 -1.29 -16.30 -5.12
N LYS A 110 -0.01 -16.62 -4.91
CA LYS A 110 0.59 -16.67 -3.57
C LYS A 110 0.63 -15.31 -2.88
N TYR A 111 0.85 -14.24 -3.64
CA TYR A 111 0.92 -12.88 -3.10
C TYR A 111 -0.44 -12.40 -2.63
N LEU A 112 -1.47 -12.61 -3.47
CA LEU A 112 -2.83 -12.15 -3.18
C LEU A 112 -3.38 -12.80 -1.89
N ASN A 113 -3.14 -14.08 -1.67
CA ASN A 113 -3.67 -14.75 -0.49
C ASN A 113 -3.05 -14.21 0.81
N GLU A 114 -1.74 -13.91 0.83
CA GLU A 114 -1.09 -13.31 2.01
C GLU A 114 -1.55 -11.86 2.22
N LEU A 115 -1.74 -11.09 1.14
CA LEU A 115 -2.25 -9.73 1.21
C LEU A 115 -3.70 -9.67 1.71
N ILE A 116 -4.56 -10.62 1.34
CA ILE A 116 -5.92 -10.70 1.88
C ILE A 116 -5.91 -11.00 3.39
N LYS A 117 -5.02 -11.87 3.88
CA LYS A 117 -4.89 -12.10 5.32
C LYS A 117 -4.46 -10.83 6.04
N LEU A 118 -3.41 -10.16 5.53
CA LEU A 118 -2.93 -8.89 6.07
C LEU A 118 -4.04 -7.82 6.05
N SER A 119 -4.78 -7.69 4.95
CA SER A 119 -5.84 -6.69 4.85
C SER A 119 -6.96 -6.90 5.88
N ASN A 120 -7.34 -8.14 6.17
CA ASN A 120 -8.36 -8.43 7.18
C ASN A 120 -7.91 -7.95 8.59
N GLU A 121 -6.62 -8.12 8.92
CA GLU A 121 -6.07 -7.61 10.18
C GLU A 121 -6.05 -6.08 10.21
N LEU A 122 -5.61 -5.45 9.11
CA LEU A 122 -5.55 -3.99 8.99
C LEU A 122 -6.94 -3.35 8.99
N GLU A 123 -7.90 -3.91 8.28
CA GLU A 123 -9.29 -3.45 8.27
C GLU A 123 -9.90 -3.46 9.68
N TYR A 124 -9.62 -4.51 10.46
CA TYR A 124 -10.02 -4.59 11.85
C TYR A 124 -9.33 -3.53 12.73
N LEU A 125 -8.01 -3.33 12.56
CA LEU A 125 -7.24 -2.37 13.35
C LEU A 125 -7.60 -0.92 13.04
N TYR A 126 -7.92 -0.62 11.78
CA TYR A 126 -8.27 0.74 11.33
C TYR A 126 -9.77 1.04 11.43
N ASP A 127 -10.60 0.05 11.77
CA ASP A 127 -12.06 0.13 11.68
C ASP A 127 -12.52 0.69 10.33
N ASN A 128 -11.85 0.26 9.26
CA ASN A 128 -12.05 0.76 7.90
C ASN A 128 -11.74 -0.35 6.88
N ASP A 129 -12.70 -0.64 6.02
CA ASP A 129 -12.62 -1.66 4.97
C ASP A 129 -12.13 -1.15 3.60
N LYS A 130 -11.68 0.12 3.54
CA LYS A 130 -11.20 0.81 2.34
C LYS A 130 -9.78 1.30 2.57
N LEU A 131 -8.82 0.44 2.29
CA LEU A 131 -7.40 0.68 2.55
C LEU A 131 -6.57 0.62 1.26
N ASP A 132 -5.57 1.50 1.23
CA ASP A 132 -4.44 1.50 0.30
C ASP A 132 -3.22 0.98 1.05
N ILE A 133 -2.67 -0.14 0.57
CA ILE A 133 -1.60 -0.87 1.23
C ILE A 133 -0.41 -0.97 0.28
N GLU A 134 0.73 -0.42 0.67
CA GLU A 134 1.99 -0.65 -0.02
C GLU A 134 2.74 -1.80 0.64
N PHE A 135 3.26 -2.70 -0.18
CA PHE A 135 3.88 -3.93 0.32
C PHE A 135 5.14 -4.30 -0.46
N ALA A 136 5.96 -5.14 0.17
CA ALA A 136 7.04 -5.87 -0.51
C ALA A 136 7.08 -7.33 -0.04
N PHE A 137 7.41 -8.23 -0.97
CA PHE A 137 7.79 -9.60 -0.67
C PHE A 137 9.30 -9.75 -0.81
N VAL A 138 9.92 -10.23 0.24
CA VAL A 138 11.34 -10.50 0.31
C VAL A 138 11.56 -12.01 0.35
N LYS A 139 12.56 -12.47 -0.37
CA LYS A 139 12.98 -13.87 -0.30
C LYS A 139 14.23 -14.00 0.58
N ASN A 140 14.07 -14.67 1.72
CA ASN A 140 15.16 -15.04 2.60
C ASN A 140 15.30 -16.58 2.56
N ASP A 141 16.35 -17.08 1.92
CA ASP A 141 16.56 -18.50 1.62
C ASP A 141 15.33 -19.09 0.90
N ASP A 142 14.60 -20.03 1.52
CA ASP A 142 13.40 -20.64 0.96
C ASP A 142 12.09 -19.99 1.47
N ASN A 143 12.19 -19.00 2.35
CA ASN A 143 11.02 -18.36 2.94
C ASN A 143 10.64 -17.07 2.19
N LEU A 144 9.36 -16.97 1.89
CA LEU A 144 8.74 -15.74 1.36
C LEU A 144 8.16 -14.95 2.53
N GLN A 145 8.66 -13.74 2.74
CA GLN A 145 8.23 -12.86 3.82
C GLN A 145 7.55 -11.62 3.25
N LEU A 146 6.34 -11.34 3.74
CA LEU A 146 5.58 -10.13 3.42
C LEU A 146 5.96 -9.00 4.39
N TYR A 147 6.26 -7.83 3.83
CA TYR A 147 6.48 -6.59 4.56
C TYR A 147 5.40 -5.58 4.22
N LEU A 148 4.79 -5.00 5.24
CA LEU A 148 3.95 -3.82 5.13
C LEU A 148 4.86 -2.59 5.06
N LEU A 149 4.79 -1.83 3.97
CA LEU A 149 5.58 -0.60 3.81
C LEU A 149 4.77 0.62 4.24
N GLN A 150 3.50 0.69 3.81
CA GLN A 150 2.59 1.76 4.16
C GLN A 150 1.16 1.26 4.15
N VAL A 151 0.32 1.83 5.01
CA VAL A 151 -1.13 1.67 4.95
C VAL A 151 -1.80 3.01 5.20
N ARG A 152 -2.85 3.29 4.42
CA ARG A 152 -3.66 4.50 4.59
C ARG A 152 -5.11 4.26 4.19
N PRO A 153 -6.05 5.03 4.74
CA PRO A 153 -7.43 5.02 4.26
C PRO A 153 -7.51 5.47 2.79
N LEU A 154 -8.34 4.77 2.01
CA LEU A 154 -8.69 5.22 0.65
C LEU A 154 -9.66 6.40 0.73
N VAL A 155 -9.38 7.45 -0.05
CA VAL A 155 -10.29 8.57 -0.22
C VAL A 155 -11.27 8.23 -1.33
N VAL A 156 -12.51 7.92 -0.96
CA VAL A 156 -13.58 7.60 -1.92
C VAL A 156 -14.36 8.89 -2.23
N THR A 157 -14.13 9.46 -3.40
CA THR A 157 -14.74 10.75 -3.81
C THR A 157 -16.12 10.60 -4.44
N ASN A 158 -16.45 9.43 -4.98
CA ASN A 158 -17.73 9.17 -5.64
C ASN A 158 -18.70 8.50 -4.69
N LYS A 159 -19.72 9.25 -4.25
CA LYS A 159 -20.92 8.64 -3.67
C LYS A 159 -21.72 8.04 -4.82
N SER A 160 -21.57 6.74 -5.09
CA SER A 160 -22.55 6.06 -5.94
C SER A 160 -23.90 6.08 -5.21
N ASN A 161 -24.98 6.41 -5.93
CA ASN A 161 -26.34 6.31 -5.39
C ASN A 161 -26.82 4.85 -5.27
N ILE A 162 -25.93 3.88 -5.49
CA ILE A 162 -26.24 2.46 -5.36
C ILE A 162 -26.01 2.10 -3.88
N LEU A 163 -27.05 1.66 -3.21
CA LEU A 163 -26.98 1.16 -1.83
C LEU A 163 -25.99 -0.02 -1.78
N GLU A 164 -25.07 -0.01 -0.83
CA GLU A 164 -24.05 -1.07 -0.64
C GLU A 164 -24.69 -2.48 -0.57
N SER A 165 -25.89 -2.59 0.00
CA SER A 165 -26.68 -3.83 0.02
C SER A 165 -27.00 -4.39 -1.37
N ASN A 166 -27.19 -3.52 -2.38
CA ASN A 166 -27.51 -3.95 -3.74
C ASN A 166 -26.25 -4.42 -4.50
N LEU A 167 -25.09 -3.83 -4.20
CA LEU A 167 -23.82 -4.25 -4.77
C LEU A 167 -23.42 -5.66 -4.28
N LEU A 168 -23.57 -5.93 -2.99
CA LEU A 168 -23.28 -7.25 -2.43
C LEU A 168 -24.20 -8.34 -3.01
N GLN A 169 -25.44 -8.01 -3.35
CA GLN A 169 -26.41 -8.95 -3.92
C GLN A 169 -26.09 -9.31 -5.39
N ILE A 170 -25.56 -8.36 -6.18
CA ILE A 170 -25.15 -8.58 -7.57
C ILE A 170 -23.93 -9.52 -7.68
N TYR A 171 -23.10 -9.61 -6.64
CA TYR A 171 -21.90 -10.44 -6.64
C TYR A 171 -22.10 -11.85 -6.05
N HIS A 172 -23.29 -12.16 -5.55
CA HIS A 172 -23.64 -13.49 -5.01
C HIS A 172 -24.45 -14.36 -5.96
N ASP A 173 -24.96 -13.82 -7.06
CA ASP A 173 -25.63 -14.50 -8.16
C ASP A 173 -24.65 -14.80 -9.33
#